data_f24b01696b0fc5c7fa3845e3d2ec53b2
#
_entry.id   f24b01696b0fc5c7fa3845e3d2ec53b2
#
_cell.length_a   1.000
_cell.length_b   1.000
_cell.length_c   1.000
_cell.angle_alpha   90.00
_cell.angle_beta   90.00
_cell.angle_gamma   90.00
#
_symmetry.space_group_name_H-M   'P 1'
#
loop_
_entity.id
_entity.type
_entity.pdbx_description
1 polymer ?
#
loop_
_entity_poly.entity_id
_entity_poly.type
_entity_poly.pdbx_seq_one_letter_code
_entity_poly.pdbx_strand_id
1 'polypeptide(L)'
;MTEDSRERFAAEARGETPDLALLCLLMGFETDLDPADGGIEACLAPARRALDRLGALTATAFRAVDQPSPAETAALLAGALAGSADLRGGPGVYKRLESSLLHQVLRRGRGLPITVSIVWITVARTLDLPVYGVALPGHFVVGIGDPDGEYVLADPFHGGRVLTREEAEEIAEEGGYPLDEALLRPAEPLDIVLRVLGNIRAWAAARPEHARTQLWATELSLLLPRHPAQLRLERAELLVKTGSFLAGAAEMDAYAEILDAFDPESAKRVRQEARAARYRLN
;
A
#
# COMPACT_ATOMS: atom_id res chain seq x y z
N MET A 1 -10.24 -14.02 -6.74
CA MET A 1 -11.09 -12.84 -6.46
C MET A 1 -12.30 -12.87 -7.34
N THR A 2 -13.44 -12.43 -6.84
CA THR A 2 -14.64 -12.22 -7.66
C THR A 2 -14.51 -10.90 -8.42
N GLU A 3 -15.13 -10.81 -9.60
CA GLU A 3 -15.23 -9.60 -10.41
C GLU A 3 -15.76 -8.41 -9.55
N ASP A 4 -16.72 -8.69 -8.69
CA ASP A 4 -17.38 -7.78 -7.74
C ASP A 4 -16.41 -7.04 -6.79
N SER A 5 -15.38 -7.70 -6.23
CA SER A 5 -14.42 -7.03 -5.33
C SER A 5 -13.43 -6.11 -6.07
N ARG A 6 -13.09 -6.41 -7.33
CA ARG A 6 -12.29 -5.51 -8.18
C ARG A 6 -13.09 -4.31 -8.66
N GLU A 7 -14.36 -4.52 -9.03
CA GLU A 7 -15.27 -3.43 -9.37
C GLU A 7 -15.43 -2.47 -8.18
N ARG A 8 -15.60 -3.01 -6.97
CA ARG A 8 -15.67 -2.21 -5.77
C ARG A 8 -14.37 -1.44 -5.48
N PHE A 9 -13.20 -2.08 -5.63
CA PHE A 9 -11.91 -1.42 -5.51
C PHE A 9 -11.79 -0.25 -6.51
N ALA A 10 -12.14 -0.49 -7.77
CA ALA A 10 -12.09 0.53 -8.80
C ALA A 10 -13.07 1.68 -8.58
N ALA A 11 -14.28 1.39 -8.06
CA ALA A 11 -15.28 2.40 -7.71
C ALA A 11 -14.79 3.26 -6.54
N GLU A 12 -14.26 2.65 -5.48
CA GLU A 12 -13.70 3.34 -4.32
C GLU A 12 -12.53 4.24 -4.71
N ALA A 13 -11.61 3.72 -5.54
CA ALA A 13 -10.45 4.47 -6.01
C ALA A 13 -10.81 5.70 -6.87
N ARG A 14 -12.01 5.73 -7.48
CA ARG A 14 -12.52 6.87 -8.26
C ARG A 14 -13.42 7.80 -7.46
N GLY A 15 -13.70 7.50 -6.21
CA GLY A 15 -14.47 8.36 -5.31
C GLY A 15 -13.77 9.69 -5.05
N GLU A 16 -14.53 10.70 -4.64
CA GLU A 16 -13.98 12.02 -4.29
C GLU A 16 -13.05 11.96 -3.06
N THR A 17 -13.37 11.08 -2.11
CA THR A 17 -12.60 10.87 -0.87
C THR A 17 -12.34 9.37 -0.68
N PRO A 18 -11.34 8.79 -1.38
CA PRO A 18 -11.06 7.36 -1.30
C PRO A 18 -10.73 6.91 0.13
N ASP A 19 -11.39 5.86 0.59
CA ASP A 19 -11.09 5.24 1.88
C ASP A 19 -9.84 4.35 1.76
N LEU A 20 -8.73 4.85 2.30
CA LEU A 20 -7.44 4.16 2.31
C LEU A 20 -7.51 2.76 2.94
N ALA A 21 -8.20 2.64 4.08
CA ALA A 21 -8.31 1.36 4.78
C ALA A 21 -9.14 0.37 3.97
N LEU A 22 -10.28 0.80 3.40
CA LEU A 22 -11.13 -0.04 2.56
C LEU A 22 -10.37 -0.55 1.34
N LEU A 23 -9.66 0.33 0.61
CA LEU A 23 -8.84 -0.07 -0.55
C LEU A 23 -7.80 -1.12 -0.17
N CYS A 24 -7.09 -0.93 0.94
CA CYS A 24 -6.11 -1.90 1.42
C CYS A 24 -6.74 -3.21 1.91
N LEU A 25 -7.94 -3.18 2.48
CA LEU A 25 -8.67 -4.39 2.88
C LEU A 25 -9.18 -5.19 1.67
N LEU A 26 -9.63 -4.51 0.61
CA LEU A 26 -10.10 -5.14 -0.62
C LEU A 26 -8.98 -5.95 -1.32
N MET A 27 -7.70 -5.59 -1.14
CA MET A 27 -6.58 -6.40 -1.64
C MET A 27 -6.57 -7.82 -1.06
N GLY A 28 -7.17 -8.04 0.12
CA GLY A 28 -7.25 -9.36 0.74
C GLY A 28 -8.03 -10.38 -0.09
N PHE A 29 -8.95 -9.93 -0.95
CA PHE A 29 -9.70 -10.81 -1.85
C PHE A 29 -8.87 -11.40 -2.99
N GLU A 30 -7.67 -10.90 -3.22
CA GLU A 30 -6.68 -11.53 -4.13
C GLU A 30 -5.92 -12.67 -3.47
N THR A 31 -6.11 -12.90 -2.18
CA THR A 31 -5.36 -13.90 -1.40
C THR A 31 -6.28 -14.89 -0.69
N ASP A 32 -6.67 -14.60 0.53
CA ASP A 32 -7.34 -15.53 1.45
C ASP A 32 -8.74 -15.09 1.90
N LEU A 33 -9.25 -13.94 1.46
CA LEU A 33 -10.64 -13.56 1.68
C LEU A 33 -11.51 -14.10 0.52
N ASP A 34 -12.53 -14.90 0.86
CA ASP A 34 -13.48 -15.46 -0.10
C ASP A 34 -14.90 -14.95 0.22
N PRO A 35 -15.55 -14.23 -0.70
CA PRO A 35 -16.89 -13.72 -0.49
C PRO A 35 -18.01 -14.78 -0.58
N ALA A 36 -17.68 -16.05 -0.87
CA ALA A 36 -18.68 -17.12 -1.02
C ALA A 36 -19.58 -17.28 0.22
N ASP A 37 -19.06 -17.01 1.41
CA ASP A 37 -19.76 -17.19 2.70
C ASP A 37 -20.37 -15.89 3.25
N GLY A 38 -21.11 -15.11 2.47
CA GLY A 38 -21.83 -13.94 3.00
C GLY A 38 -21.46 -12.59 2.37
N GLY A 39 -20.69 -12.61 1.29
CA GLY A 39 -20.34 -11.43 0.50
C GLY A 39 -19.18 -10.61 1.08
N ILE A 40 -18.82 -9.57 0.37
CA ILE A 40 -17.67 -8.70 0.68
C ILE A 40 -17.75 -8.14 2.12
N GLU A 41 -18.92 -7.63 2.51
CA GLU A 41 -19.09 -6.99 3.83
C GLU A 41 -18.85 -7.96 5.00
N ALA A 42 -19.32 -9.19 4.87
CA ALA A 42 -19.10 -10.21 5.90
C ALA A 42 -17.62 -10.55 6.04
N CYS A 43 -16.89 -10.63 4.92
CA CYS A 43 -15.43 -10.87 4.92
C CYS A 43 -14.63 -9.71 5.52
N LEU A 44 -15.07 -8.47 5.32
CA LEU A 44 -14.41 -7.28 5.87
C LEU A 44 -14.74 -7.03 7.34
N ALA A 45 -15.87 -7.55 7.86
CA ALA A 45 -16.33 -7.31 9.21
C ALA A 45 -15.30 -7.65 10.32
N PRO A 46 -14.50 -8.74 10.26
CA PRO A 46 -13.47 -9.00 11.26
C PRO A 46 -12.39 -7.91 11.31
N ALA A 47 -11.94 -7.42 10.16
CA ALA A 47 -10.93 -6.37 10.07
C ALA A 47 -11.47 -5.03 10.58
N ARG A 48 -12.73 -4.67 10.21
CA ARG A 48 -13.40 -3.47 10.73
C ARG A 48 -13.55 -3.53 12.26
N ARG A 49 -14.01 -4.64 12.81
CA ARG A 49 -14.07 -4.83 14.29
C ARG A 49 -12.70 -4.72 14.96
N ALA A 50 -11.62 -5.11 14.26
CA ALA A 50 -10.27 -4.92 14.80
C ALA A 50 -9.90 -3.43 14.83
N LEU A 51 -10.19 -2.68 13.77
CA LEU A 51 -9.99 -1.22 13.73
C LEU A 51 -10.83 -0.52 14.80
N ASP A 52 -12.10 -0.89 14.97
CA ASP A 52 -12.98 -0.32 16.01
C ASP A 52 -12.42 -0.55 17.42
N ARG A 53 -11.90 -1.76 17.69
CA ARG A 53 -11.25 -2.05 19.00
C ARG A 53 -10.00 -1.21 19.22
N LEU A 54 -9.18 -1.02 18.18
CA LEU A 54 -8.00 -0.14 18.24
C LEU A 54 -8.41 1.31 18.45
N GLY A 55 -9.46 1.77 17.79
CA GLY A 55 -10.05 3.11 17.99
C GLY A 55 -10.52 3.31 19.44
N ALA A 56 -11.29 2.35 20.00
CA ALA A 56 -11.77 2.43 21.38
C ALA A 56 -10.62 2.41 22.41
N LEU A 57 -9.58 1.60 22.16
CA LEU A 57 -8.38 1.56 22.98
C LEU A 57 -7.66 2.92 22.97
N THR A 58 -7.47 3.48 21.77
CA THR A 58 -6.82 4.78 21.57
C THR A 58 -7.65 5.90 22.21
N ALA A 59 -8.96 5.94 21.99
CA ALA A 59 -9.86 6.91 22.61
C ALA A 59 -9.74 6.90 24.14
N THR A 60 -9.50 5.74 24.74
CA THR A 60 -9.32 5.62 26.19
C THR A 60 -8.01 6.34 26.65
N ALA A 61 -6.94 6.24 25.88
CA ALA A 61 -5.68 6.92 26.19
C ALA A 61 -5.82 8.45 26.14
N PHE A 62 -6.70 8.98 25.27
CA PHE A 62 -6.92 10.42 25.09
C PHE A 62 -7.89 11.05 26.09
N ARG A 63 -8.65 10.26 26.88
CA ARG A 63 -9.71 10.78 27.79
C ARG A 63 -9.23 11.79 28.85
N ALA A 64 -7.99 11.67 29.28
CA ALA A 64 -7.45 12.49 30.38
C ALA A 64 -6.63 13.69 29.90
N VAL A 65 -6.51 13.89 28.59
CA VAL A 65 -5.66 14.93 28.00
C VAL A 65 -6.54 15.84 27.14
N ASP A 66 -6.52 17.12 27.45
CA ASP A 66 -7.22 18.14 26.69
C ASP A 66 -6.23 18.83 25.75
N GLN A 67 -6.55 18.90 24.45
CA GLN A 67 -5.73 19.53 23.41
C GLN A 67 -4.24 19.11 23.44
N PRO A 68 -3.92 17.82 23.26
CA PRO A 68 -2.54 17.37 23.30
C PRO A 68 -1.73 18.00 22.16
N SER A 69 -0.48 18.39 22.45
CA SER A 69 0.50 18.78 21.44
C SER A 69 0.76 17.63 20.46
N PRO A 70 1.37 17.89 19.28
CA PRO A 70 1.75 16.84 18.36
C PRO A 70 2.63 15.75 19.00
N ALA A 71 3.57 16.11 19.85
CA ALA A 71 4.45 15.18 20.56
C ALA A 71 3.69 14.32 21.59
N GLU A 72 2.76 14.93 22.36
CA GLU A 72 1.90 14.20 23.30
C GLU A 72 0.95 13.26 22.54
N THR A 73 0.38 13.70 21.41
CA THR A 73 -0.43 12.87 20.52
C THR A 73 0.35 11.66 20.02
N ALA A 74 1.61 11.84 19.60
CA ALA A 74 2.49 10.74 19.19
C ALA A 74 2.71 9.74 20.32
N ALA A 75 3.00 10.22 21.53
CA ALA A 75 3.21 9.38 22.70
C ALA A 75 1.96 8.56 23.09
N LEU A 76 0.77 9.19 23.06
CA LEU A 76 -0.50 8.53 23.35
C LEU A 76 -0.84 7.46 22.31
N LEU A 77 -0.66 7.76 21.03
CA LEU A 77 -0.83 6.78 19.94
C LEU A 77 0.16 5.62 20.08
N ALA A 78 1.44 5.90 20.36
CA ALA A 78 2.46 4.88 20.57
C ALA A 78 2.10 3.97 21.76
N GLY A 79 1.70 4.56 22.89
CA GLY A 79 1.25 3.81 24.07
C GLY A 79 0.05 2.89 23.83
N ALA A 80 -0.93 3.38 23.05
CA ALA A 80 -2.12 2.59 22.70
C ALA A 80 -1.81 1.53 21.64
N LEU A 81 -1.27 1.91 20.49
CA LEU A 81 -1.16 1.04 19.32
C LEU A 81 0.08 0.15 19.37
N ALA A 82 1.25 0.69 19.68
CA ALA A 82 2.47 -0.11 19.77
C ALA A 82 2.67 -0.76 21.14
N GLY A 83 2.32 -0.05 22.22
CA GLY A 83 2.41 -0.56 23.59
C GLY A 83 1.31 -1.58 23.90
N SER A 84 0.06 -1.13 24.04
CA SER A 84 -1.04 -1.97 24.51
C SER A 84 -1.54 -2.97 23.46
N ALA A 85 -1.60 -2.59 22.17
CA ALA A 85 -2.06 -3.47 21.11
C ALA A 85 -0.92 -4.25 20.42
N ASP A 86 0.34 -4.00 20.77
CA ASP A 86 1.55 -4.63 20.20
C ASP A 86 1.62 -4.57 18.66
N LEU A 87 1.06 -3.50 18.07
CA LEU A 87 1.04 -3.26 16.63
C LEU A 87 2.31 -2.51 16.19
N ARG A 88 3.20 -3.20 15.50
CA ARG A 88 4.52 -2.65 15.08
C ARG A 88 5.16 -3.48 13.98
N GLY A 89 6.35 -3.11 13.55
CA GLY A 89 7.24 -3.95 12.75
C GLY A 89 7.74 -5.16 13.51
N GLY A 90 8.59 -5.94 12.87
CA GLY A 90 9.20 -7.08 13.53
C GLY A 90 10.11 -7.88 12.60
N PRO A 91 10.84 -8.87 13.14
CA PRO A 91 11.75 -9.67 12.34
C PRO A 91 11.01 -10.47 11.27
N GLY A 92 11.57 -10.49 10.07
CA GLY A 92 11.05 -11.29 8.95
C GLY A 92 9.81 -10.74 8.25
N VAL A 93 9.28 -9.57 8.61
CA VAL A 93 8.10 -8.97 7.95
C VAL A 93 8.31 -8.76 6.45
N TYR A 94 9.50 -8.40 6.01
CA TYR A 94 9.83 -8.23 4.59
C TYR A 94 9.86 -9.54 3.78
N LYS A 95 9.90 -10.69 4.46
CA LYS A 95 9.89 -12.01 3.81
C LYS A 95 8.47 -12.54 3.56
N ARG A 96 7.45 -11.88 4.07
CA ARG A 96 6.06 -12.36 4.09
C ARG A 96 5.13 -11.44 3.31
N LEU A 97 4.34 -12.00 2.41
CA LEU A 97 3.27 -11.28 1.71
C LEU A 97 2.26 -10.68 2.68
N GLU A 98 1.92 -11.42 3.72
CA GLU A 98 0.92 -11.04 4.73
C GLU A 98 1.25 -9.73 5.45
N SER A 99 2.53 -9.33 5.46
CA SER A 99 2.94 -8.04 6.05
C SER A 99 2.53 -6.83 5.21
N SER A 100 2.16 -7.05 3.95
CA SER A 100 1.62 -6.04 3.04
C SER A 100 0.08 -6.03 3.00
N LEU A 101 -0.59 -7.01 3.60
CA LEU A 101 -2.04 -7.18 3.55
C LEU A 101 -2.68 -6.68 4.85
N LEU A 102 -3.47 -5.61 4.79
CA LEU A 102 -3.98 -4.91 5.97
C LEU A 102 -4.78 -5.82 6.92
N HIS A 103 -5.66 -6.70 6.40
CA HIS A 103 -6.41 -7.66 7.21
C HIS A 103 -5.50 -8.64 7.96
N GLN A 104 -4.37 -9.02 7.38
CA GLN A 104 -3.37 -9.88 8.01
C GLN A 104 -2.55 -9.11 9.06
N VAL A 105 -2.22 -7.85 8.81
CA VAL A 105 -1.53 -6.97 9.77
C VAL A 105 -2.40 -6.77 11.01
N LEU A 106 -3.70 -6.49 10.84
CA LEU A 106 -4.66 -6.35 11.94
C LEU A 106 -4.81 -7.63 12.77
N ARG A 107 -4.68 -8.81 12.14
CA ARG A 107 -4.75 -10.12 12.82
C ARG A 107 -3.47 -10.46 13.58
N ARG A 108 -2.30 -10.06 13.04
CA ARG A 108 -0.98 -10.49 13.56
C ARG A 108 -0.29 -9.45 14.44
N GLY A 109 -0.73 -8.20 14.40
CA GLY A 109 -0.04 -7.08 15.02
C GLY A 109 1.32 -6.73 14.37
N ARG A 110 1.63 -7.30 13.21
CA ARG A 110 2.93 -7.14 12.53
C ARG A 110 2.75 -6.83 11.05
N GLY A 111 3.43 -5.78 10.57
CA GLY A 111 3.36 -5.33 9.19
C GLY A 111 4.61 -4.62 8.70
N LEU A 112 4.60 -4.22 7.44
CA LEU A 112 5.59 -3.32 6.87
C LEU A 112 5.40 -1.88 7.41
N PRO A 113 6.42 -1.01 7.30
CA PRO A 113 6.28 0.39 7.73
C PRO A 113 4.99 1.03 7.23
N ILE A 114 4.69 0.94 5.95
CA ILE A 114 3.50 1.53 5.33
C ILE A 114 2.20 0.91 5.87
N THR A 115 2.12 -0.40 6.06
CA THR A 115 0.87 -1.05 6.50
C THR A 115 0.58 -0.83 7.98
N VAL A 116 1.60 -0.72 8.82
CA VAL A 116 1.43 -0.32 10.23
C VAL A 116 0.99 1.15 10.30
N SER A 117 1.61 2.02 9.50
CA SER A 117 1.23 3.44 9.42
C SER A 117 -0.21 3.64 8.93
N ILE A 118 -0.69 2.83 7.96
CA ILE A 118 -2.09 2.86 7.52
C ILE A 118 -3.06 2.58 8.67
N VAL A 119 -2.74 1.63 9.55
CA VAL A 119 -3.57 1.38 10.75
C VAL A 119 -3.58 2.60 11.66
N TRP A 120 -2.41 3.23 11.91
CA TRP A 120 -2.32 4.44 12.72
C TRP A 120 -3.17 5.58 12.15
N ILE A 121 -3.03 5.86 10.85
CA ILE A 121 -3.80 6.89 10.14
C ILE A 121 -5.31 6.61 10.24
N THR A 122 -5.70 5.35 10.02
CA THR A 122 -7.10 4.94 10.05
C THR A 122 -7.70 5.11 11.44
N VAL A 123 -7.00 4.67 12.48
CA VAL A 123 -7.45 4.81 13.87
C VAL A 123 -7.50 6.28 14.28
N ALA A 124 -6.45 7.06 13.97
CA ALA A 124 -6.41 8.49 14.27
C ALA A 124 -7.57 9.25 13.62
N ARG A 125 -7.91 8.92 12.37
CA ARG A 125 -9.03 9.53 11.64
C ARG A 125 -10.38 9.30 12.33
N THR A 126 -10.59 8.16 12.98
CA THR A 126 -11.84 7.89 13.73
C THR A 126 -11.97 8.75 14.99
N LEU A 127 -10.90 9.41 15.41
CA LEU A 127 -10.82 10.28 16.59
C LEU A 127 -10.56 11.75 16.21
N ASP A 128 -10.68 12.10 14.93
CA ASP A 128 -10.41 13.42 14.38
C ASP A 128 -9.00 13.96 14.74
N LEU A 129 -8.02 13.05 14.93
CA LEU A 129 -6.63 13.42 15.19
C LEU A 129 -5.90 13.75 13.88
N PRO A 130 -5.08 14.81 13.84
CA PRO A 130 -4.37 15.25 12.65
C PRO A 130 -3.14 14.35 12.39
N VAL A 131 -3.38 13.17 11.82
CA VAL A 131 -2.34 12.19 11.47
C VAL A 131 -2.41 11.89 9.97
N TYR A 132 -1.27 11.97 9.31
CA TYR A 132 -1.13 11.74 7.88
C TYR A 132 0.10 10.89 7.55
N GLY A 133 0.11 10.28 6.37
CA GLY A 133 1.23 9.47 5.90
C GLY A 133 2.36 10.34 5.33
N VAL A 134 3.60 9.97 5.62
CA VAL A 134 4.80 10.59 5.07
C VAL A 134 5.63 9.52 4.37
N ALA A 135 5.79 9.68 3.05
CA ALA A 135 6.35 8.67 2.16
C ALA A 135 7.86 8.87 1.95
N LEU A 136 8.66 8.60 2.98
CA LEU A 136 10.12 8.67 2.85
C LEU A 136 10.65 7.61 1.87
N PRO A 137 11.75 7.90 1.14
CA PRO A 137 12.47 6.90 0.35
C PRO A 137 12.89 5.72 1.24
N GLY A 138 12.63 4.49 0.78
CA GLY A 138 12.95 3.28 1.55
C GLY A 138 12.09 3.02 2.81
N HIS A 139 11.40 4.03 3.36
CA HIS A 139 10.62 3.91 4.59
C HIS A 139 9.27 4.64 4.49
N PHE A 140 8.38 4.42 5.47
CA PHE A 140 7.10 5.10 5.57
C PHE A 140 6.80 5.41 7.03
N VAL A 141 6.51 6.66 7.34
CA VAL A 141 6.24 7.15 8.69
C VAL A 141 4.93 7.93 8.72
N VAL A 142 4.56 8.46 9.87
CA VAL A 142 3.41 9.36 10.00
C VAL A 142 3.84 10.73 10.47
N GLY A 143 3.21 11.77 9.91
CA GLY A 143 3.22 13.11 10.46
C GLY A 143 2.02 13.28 11.39
N ILE A 144 2.21 13.99 12.50
CA ILE A 144 1.21 14.25 13.54
C ILE A 144 1.22 15.73 13.83
N GLY A 145 0.11 16.42 13.60
CA GLY A 145 -0.03 17.87 13.74
C GLY A 145 -0.38 18.56 12.42
N ASP A 146 -0.10 19.84 12.33
CA ASP A 146 -0.35 20.65 11.13
C ASP A 146 0.86 20.57 10.18
N PRO A 147 0.72 20.03 8.97
CA PRO A 147 1.84 19.91 8.02
C PRO A 147 2.39 21.27 7.53
N ASP A 148 1.65 22.35 7.71
CA ASP A 148 2.06 23.72 7.41
C ASP A 148 2.45 24.52 8.68
N GLY A 149 2.32 23.91 9.85
CA GLY A 149 2.58 24.50 11.16
C GLY A 149 3.45 23.62 12.05
N GLU A 150 2.94 23.34 13.27
CA GLU A 150 3.64 22.47 14.21
C GLU A 150 3.26 21.01 14.01
N TYR A 151 4.25 20.17 13.74
CA TYR A 151 4.09 18.73 13.63
C TYR A 151 5.32 17.98 14.12
N VAL A 152 5.15 16.69 14.36
CA VAL A 152 6.25 15.73 14.60
C VAL A 152 6.14 14.57 13.63
N LEU A 153 7.27 13.95 13.31
CA LEU A 153 7.30 12.67 12.60
C LEU A 153 7.39 11.55 13.63
N ALA A 154 6.57 10.52 13.46
CA ALA A 154 6.63 9.31 14.28
C ALA A 154 6.76 8.06 13.40
N ASP A 155 7.47 7.05 13.90
CA ASP A 155 7.70 5.78 13.20
C ASP A 155 6.89 4.64 13.82
N PRO A 156 5.72 4.31 13.30
CA PRO A 156 4.88 3.21 13.79
C PRO A 156 5.56 1.85 13.74
N PHE A 157 6.43 1.64 12.74
CA PHE A 157 7.18 0.39 12.57
C PHE A 157 8.12 0.12 13.74
N HIS A 158 8.77 1.16 14.25
CA HIS A 158 9.66 1.12 15.41
C HIS A 158 8.95 1.56 16.71
N GLY A 159 7.65 1.22 16.85
CA GLY A 159 6.91 1.44 18.08
C GLY A 159 6.39 2.86 18.29
N GLY A 160 6.39 3.69 17.26
CA GLY A 160 5.89 5.07 17.32
C GLY A 160 6.90 6.07 17.89
N ARG A 161 8.21 5.75 17.84
CA ARG A 161 9.23 6.71 18.26
C ARG A 161 9.15 7.97 17.40
N VAL A 162 9.28 9.12 18.04
CA VAL A 162 9.38 10.39 17.33
C VAL A 162 10.77 10.49 16.69
N LEU A 163 10.81 10.95 15.44
CA LEU A 163 12.02 11.16 14.67
C LEU A 163 12.44 12.62 14.73
N THR A 164 13.74 12.86 14.85
CA THR A 164 14.30 14.18 14.57
C THR A 164 14.40 14.40 13.06
N ARG A 165 14.68 15.65 12.67
CA ARG A 165 14.91 15.97 11.27
C ARG A 165 16.12 15.22 10.71
N GLU A 166 17.20 15.17 11.48
CA GLU A 166 18.44 14.48 11.11
C GLU A 166 18.18 12.97 10.87
N GLU A 167 17.40 12.31 11.74
CA GLU A 167 17.02 10.91 11.56
C GLU A 167 16.16 10.69 10.30
N ALA A 168 15.29 11.66 9.97
CA ALA A 168 14.51 11.59 8.73
C ALA A 168 15.39 11.80 7.48
N GLU A 169 16.40 12.64 7.57
CA GLU A 169 17.42 12.86 6.54
C GLU A 169 18.25 11.58 6.31
N GLU A 170 18.73 10.95 7.38
CA GLU A 170 19.46 9.68 7.31
C GLU A 170 18.61 8.57 6.64
N ILE A 171 17.34 8.45 7.01
CA ILE A 171 16.42 7.48 6.40
C ILE A 171 16.25 7.75 4.89
N ALA A 172 16.10 9.00 4.50
CA ALA A 172 15.93 9.37 3.10
C ALA A 172 17.21 9.11 2.28
N GLU A 173 18.39 9.40 2.83
CA GLU A 173 19.69 9.15 2.22
C GLU A 173 19.96 7.65 2.06
N GLU A 174 19.64 6.82 3.07
CA GLU A 174 19.70 5.35 2.96
C GLU A 174 18.75 4.83 1.85
N GLY A 175 17.63 5.50 1.62
CA GLY A 175 16.70 5.25 0.53
C GLY A 175 17.19 5.75 -0.84
N GLY A 176 18.36 6.41 -0.91
CA GLY A 176 19.02 6.86 -2.14
C GLY A 176 18.63 8.26 -2.61
N TYR A 177 17.94 9.05 -1.79
CA TYR A 177 17.50 10.40 -2.14
C TYR A 177 17.73 11.36 -0.97
N PRO A 178 18.16 12.63 -1.22
CA PRO A 178 18.20 13.64 -0.20
C PRO A 178 16.77 13.95 0.29
N LEU A 179 16.63 14.33 1.55
CA LEU A 179 15.35 14.76 2.09
C LEU A 179 14.97 16.12 1.48
N ASP A 180 13.80 16.16 0.83
CA ASP A 180 13.15 17.37 0.35
C ASP A 180 11.91 17.65 1.20
N GLU A 181 11.59 18.92 1.42
CA GLU A 181 10.36 19.34 2.12
C GLU A 181 9.09 18.75 1.47
N ALA A 182 9.09 18.54 0.16
CA ALA A 182 8.01 17.88 -0.55
C ALA A 182 7.77 16.44 -0.07
N LEU A 183 8.81 15.74 0.41
CA LEU A 183 8.70 14.37 0.94
C LEU A 183 8.04 14.33 2.33
N LEU A 184 8.03 15.45 3.05
CA LEU A 184 7.40 15.58 4.38
C LEU A 184 5.92 15.94 4.30
N ARG A 185 5.42 16.27 3.10
CA ARG A 185 4.00 16.56 2.88
C ARG A 185 3.12 15.32 3.05
N PRO A 186 1.83 15.51 3.41
CA PRO A 186 0.87 14.42 3.44
C PRO A 186 0.83 13.67 2.12
N ALA A 187 1.03 12.36 2.17
CA ALA A 187 0.89 11.49 1.01
C ALA A 187 -0.60 11.27 0.70
N GLU A 188 -0.96 11.38 -0.57
CA GLU A 188 -2.32 11.14 -1.03
C GLU A 188 -2.72 9.66 -0.84
N PRO A 189 -3.98 9.37 -0.46
CA PRO A 189 -4.43 8.00 -0.22
C PRO A 189 -4.15 7.03 -1.36
N LEU A 190 -4.35 7.45 -2.61
CA LEU A 190 -4.10 6.59 -3.78
C LEU A 190 -2.61 6.35 -4.05
N ASP A 191 -1.74 7.28 -3.71
CA ASP A 191 -0.29 7.11 -3.81
C ASP A 191 0.19 6.12 -2.73
N ILE A 192 -0.40 6.14 -1.53
CA ILE A 192 -0.16 5.14 -0.49
C ILE A 192 -0.60 3.76 -0.97
N VAL A 193 -1.79 3.63 -1.56
CA VAL A 193 -2.29 2.37 -2.14
C VAL A 193 -1.37 1.86 -3.24
N LEU A 194 -0.95 2.72 -4.17
CA LEU A 194 -0.02 2.36 -5.24
C LEU A 194 1.32 1.87 -4.69
N ARG A 195 1.81 2.48 -3.60
CA ARG A 195 3.05 2.07 -2.92
C ARG A 195 2.90 0.72 -2.22
N VAL A 196 1.75 0.43 -1.59
CA VAL A 196 1.46 -0.91 -1.03
C VAL A 196 1.49 -1.96 -2.13
N LEU A 197 0.80 -1.71 -3.25
CA LEU A 197 0.81 -2.60 -4.42
C LEU A 197 2.22 -2.74 -5.02
N GLY A 198 3.00 -1.67 -5.04
CA GLY A 198 4.42 -1.68 -5.43
C GLY A 198 5.27 -2.60 -4.55
N ASN A 199 5.08 -2.56 -3.23
CA ASN A 199 5.77 -3.45 -2.30
C ASN A 199 5.39 -4.93 -2.55
N ILE A 200 4.12 -5.22 -2.82
CA ILE A 200 3.65 -6.58 -3.16
C ILE A 200 4.28 -7.04 -4.47
N ARG A 201 4.31 -6.20 -5.51
CA ARG A 201 4.95 -6.51 -6.80
C ARG A 201 6.45 -6.79 -6.63
N ALA A 202 7.17 -5.93 -5.90
CA ALA A 202 8.60 -6.11 -5.64
C ALA A 202 8.89 -7.39 -4.85
N TRP A 203 8.06 -7.68 -3.83
CA TRP A 203 8.16 -8.92 -3.06
C TRP A 203 7.96 -10.16 -3.93
N ALA A 204 6.96 -10.13 -4.83
CA ALA A 204 6.63 -11.24 -5.74
C ALA A 204 7.66 -11.38 -6.88
N ALA A 205 8.17 -10.28 -7.43
CA ALA A 205 9.16 -10.29 -8.51
C ALA A 205 10.45 -11.04 -8.14
N ALA A 206 10.85 -10.96 -6.86
CA ALA A 206 12.00 -11.69 -6.32
C ALA A 206 11.74 -13.21 -6.13
N ARG A 207 10.52 -13.69 -6.44
CA ARG A 207 10.05 -15.07 -6.20
C ARG A 207 9.28 -15.59 -7.42
N PRO A 208 9.93 -16.32 -8.34
CA PRO A 208 9.29 -16.77 -9.61
C PRO A 208 7.98 -17.52 -9.41
N GLU A 209 7.84 -18.26 -8.31
CA GLU A 209 6.63 -19.01 -7.93
C GLU A 209 5.44 -18.09 -7.60
N HIS A 210 5.68 -16.82 -7.30
CA HIS A 210 4.67 -15.81 -7.00
C HIS A 210 4.32 -14.90 -8.20
N ALA A 211 4.55 -15.34 -9.44
CA ALA A 211 4.20 -14.56 -10.63
C ALA A 211 2.71 -14.16 -10.68
N ARG A 212 1.80 -15.01 -10.19
CA ARG A 212 0.37 -14.68 -10.08
C ARG A 212 0.11 -13.56 -9.05
N THR A 213 0.87 -13.55 -7.95
CA THR A 213 0.81 -12.47 -6.95
C THR A 213 1.28 -11.14 -7.57
N GLN A 214 2.37 -11.16 -8.34
CA GLN A 214 2.83 -9.98 -9.06
C GLN A 214 1.77 -9.51 -10.07
N LEU A 215 1.14 -10.44 -10.80
CA LEU A 215 0.11 -10.12 -11.80
C LEU A 215 -1.09 -9.42 -11.16
N TRP A 216 -1.73 -9.99 -10.12
CA TRP A 216 -2.89 -9.35 -9.53
C TRP A 216 -2.56 -7.98 -8.90
N ALA A 217 -1.37 -7.81 -8.30
CA ALA A 217 -0.96 -6.53 -7.75
C ALA A 217 -0.74 -5.47 -8.86
N THR A 218 -0.23 -5.88 -10.02
CA THR A 218 -0.12 -5.03 -11.21
C THR A 218 -1.51 -4.68 -11.75
N GLU A 219 -2.43 -5.65 -11.82
CA GLU A 219 -3.82 -5.44 -12.26
C GLU A 219 -4.59 -4.46 -11.37
N LEU A 220 -4.47 -4.60 -10.03
CA LEU A 220 -5.07 -3.61 -9.11
C LEU A 220 -4.44 -2.23 -9.25
N SER A 221 -3.12 -2.16 -9.49
CA SER A 221 -2.44 -0.88 -9.74
C SER A 221 -3.01 -0.18 -10.98
N LEU A 222 -3.36 -0.93 -12.02
CA LEU A 222 -3.96 -0.40 -13.26
C LEU A 222 -5.42 0.06 -13.08
N LEU A 223 -6.11 -0.35 -12.01
CA LEU A 223 -7.45 0.13 -11.68
C LEU A 223 -7.44 1.53 -11.04
N LEU A 224 -6.29 1.98 -10.52
CA LEU A 224 -6.13 3.32 -9.95
C LEU A 224 -6.22 4.38 -11.05
N PRO A 225 -6.84 5.55 -10.80
CA PRO A 225 -6.99 6.61 -11.80
C PRO A 225 -5.67 7.15 -12.36
N ARG A 226 -4.61 7.13 -11.52
CA ARG A 226 -3.25 7.52 -11.90
C ARG A 226 -2.30 6.38 -11.57
N HIS A 227 -1.54 5.94 -12.57
CA HIS A 227 -0.56 4.87 -12.42
C HIS A 227 0.56 5.03 -13.48
N PRO A 228 1.78 4.50 -13.23
CA PRO A 228 2.84 4.48 -14.23
C PRO A 228 2.45 3.69 -15.48
N ALA A 229 2.70 4.24 -16.67
CA ALA A 229 2.35 3.60 -17.95
C ALA A 229 3.05 2.24 -18.14
N GLN A 230 4.25 2.08 -17.57
CA GLN A 230 5.03 0.84 -17.60
C GLN A 230 4.30 -0.37 -17.02
N LEU A 231 3.30 -0.16 -16.13
CA LEU A 231 2.51 -1.26 -15.57
C LEU A 231 1.73 -2.05 -16.63
N ARG A 232 1.41 -1.45 -17.76
CA ARG A 232 0.77 -2.14 -18.88
C ARG A 232 1.71 -3.17 -19.50
N LEU A 233 2.98 -2.81 -19.73
CA LEU A 233 3.99 -3.75 -20.22
C LEU A 233 4.26 -4.84 -19.19
N GLU A 234 4.44 -4.46 -17.91
CA GLU A 234 4.64 -5.43 -16.82
C GLU A 234 3.49 -6.45 -16.76
N ARG A 235 2.23 -6.00 -16.90
CA ARG A 235 1.07 -6.89 -16.97
C ARG A 235 1.15 -7.84 -18.15
N ALA A 236 1.47 -7.33 -19.33
CA ALA A 236 1.59 -8.13 -20.54
C ALA A 236 2.65 -9.25 -20.40
N GLU A 237 3.82 -8.91 -19.86
CA GLU A 237 4.90 -9.86 -19.56
C GLU A 237 4.48 -10.92 -18.53
N LEU A 238 3.76 -10.51 -17.49
CA LEU A 238 3.25 -11.40 -16.45
C LEU A 238 2.16 -12.34 -16.97
N LEU A 239 1.29 -11.87 -17.87
CA LEU A 239 0.34 -12.74 -18.57
C LEU A 239 1.05 -13.85 -19.34
N VAL A 240 2.11 -13.52 -20.07
CA VAL A 240 2.94 -14.53 -20.77
C VAL A 240 3.60 -15.48 -19.76
N LYS A 241 4.17 -14.95 -18.69
CA LYS A 241 4.84 -15.73 -17.63
C LYS A 241 3.88 -16.70 -16.93
N THR A 242 2.61 -16.34 -16.80
CA THR A 242 1.57 -17.14 -16.14
C THR A 242 0.78 -18.04 -17.12
N GLY A 243 1.17 -18.11 -18.41
CA GLY A 243 0.61 -18.99 -19.41
C GLY A 243 -0.48 -18.37 -20.30
N SER A 244 -0.84 -17.12 -20.09
CA SER A 244 -1.83 -16.40 -20.92
C SER A 244 -1.17 -15.75 -22.14
N PHE A 245 -0.52 -16.59 -23.00
CA PHE A 245 0.36 -16.14 -24.09
C PHE A 245 -0.32 -15.21 -25.09
N LEU A 246 -1.54 -15.52 -25.52
CA LEU A 246 -2.26 -14.69 -26.51
C LEU A 246 -2.68 -13.33 -25.93
N ALA A 247 -3.18 -13.32 -24.69
CA ALA A 247 -3.57 -12.08 -24.01
C ALA A 247 -2.35 -11.20 -23.79
N GLY A 248 -1.25 -11.75 -23.26
CA GLY A 248 -0.02 -10.99 -23.06
C GLY A 248 0.55 -10.45 -24.38
N ALA A 249 0.56 -11.25 -25.45
CA ALA A 249 1.02 -10.78 -26.75
C ALA A 249 0.14 -9.66 -27.35
N ALA A 250 -1.17 -9.73 -27.15
CA ALA A 250 -2.08 -8.67 -27.60
C ALA A 250 -1.84 -7.34 -26.85
N GLU A 251 -1.61 -7.41 -25.53
CA GLU A 251 -1.29 -6.22 -24.74
C GLU A 251 0.10 -5.65 -25.05
N MET A 252 1.09 -6.50 -25.34
CA MET A 252 2.40 -6.04 -25.80
C MET A 252 2.27 -5.26 -27.12
N ASP A 253 1.47 -5.76 -28.10
CA ASP A 253 1.26 -5.04 -29.34
C ASP A 253 0.55 -3.69 -29.11
N ALA A 254 -0.48 -3.66 -28.27
CA ALA A 254 -1.17 -2.41 -27.93
C ALA A 254 -0.25 -1.41 -27.22
N TYR A 255 0.64 -1.88 -26.35
CA TYR A 255 1.64 -1.02 -25.70
C TYR A 255 2.68 -0.52 -26.70
N ALA A 256 3.11 -1.36 -27.64
CA ALA A 256 4.05 -0.97 -28.69
C ALA A 256 3.48 0.11 -29.63
N GLU A 257 2.16 0.11 -29.88
CA GLU A 257 1.50 1.21 -30.63
C GLU A 257 1.63 2.55 -29.94
N ILE A 258 1.53 2.55 -28.59
CA ILE A 258 1.73 3.78 -27.78
C ILE A 258 3.19 4.23 -27.87
N LEU A 259 4.14 3.30 -27.80
CA LEU A 259 5.57 3.60 -27.85
C LEU A 259 6.03 4.14 -29.20
N ASP A 260 5.37 3.79 -30.32
CA ASP A 260 5.76 4.23 -31.66
C ASP A 260 5.90 5.77 -31.78
N ALA A 261 5.11 6.51 -31.00
CA ALA A 261 5.14 7.97 -31.02
C ALA A 261 6.34 8.58 -30.28
N PHE A 262 6.99 7.82 -29.36
CA PHE A 262 8.02 8.35 -28.46
C PHE A 262 9.34 7.59 -28.54
N ASP A 263 9.29 6.26 -28.71
CA ASP A 263 10.44 5.35 -28.75
C ASP A 263 10.18 4.17 -29.70
N PRO A 264 10.37 4.38 -31.03
CA PRO A 264 10.14 3.34 -32.03
C PRO A 264 11.03 2.10 -31.88
N GLU A 265 12.24 2.23 -31.32
CA GLU A 265 13.13 1.09 -31.10
C GLU A 265 12.62 0.19 -29.97
N SER A 266 12.13 0.78 -28.88
CA SER A 266 11.46 0.02 -27.83
C SER A 266 10.15 -0.62 -28.32
N ALA A 267 9.37 0.08 -29.14
CA ALA A 267 8.17 -0.47 -29.77
C ALA A 267 8.47 -1.75 -30.60
N LYS A 268 9.56 -1.71 -31.38
CA LYS A 268 10.02 -2.84 -32.18
C LYS A 268 10.42 -4.05 -31.31
N ARG A 269 11.11 -3.81 -30.19
CA ARG A 269 11.49 -4.88 -29.24
C ARG A 269 10.25 -5.53 -28.64
N VAL A 270 9.30 -4.73 -28.13
CA VAL A 270 8.04 -5.23 -27.54
C VAL A 270 7.24 -6.06 -28.54
N ARG A 271 7.16 -5.64 -29.83
CA ARG A 271 6.52 -6.47 -30.87
C ARG A 271 7.25 -7.78 -31.14
N GLN A 272 8.57 -7.82 -31.02
CA GLN A 272 9.32 -9.09 -31.16
C GLN A 272 8.99 -10.04 -30.01
N GLU A 273 8.87 -9.51 -28.78
CA GLU A 273 8.46 -10.30 -27.60
C GLU A 273 7.02 -10.82 -27.74
N ALA A 274 6.09 -9.98 -28.25
CA ALA A 274 4.73 -10.38 -28.55
C ALA A 274 4.66 -11.57 -29.54
N ARG A 275 5.49 -11.52 -30.61
CA ARG A 275 5.61 -12.64 -31.56
C ARG A 275 6.16 -13.89 -30.89
N ALA A 276 7.23 -13.76 -30.10
CA ALA A 276 7.83 -14.88 -29.37
C ALA A 276 6.82 -15.52 -28.40
N ALA A 277 6.00 -14.72 -27.72
CA ALA A 277 4.94 -15.21 -26.84
C ALA A 277 3.91 -16.06 -27.59
N ARG A 278 3.49 -15.65 -28.79
CA ARG A 278 2.58 -16.44 -29.64
C ARG A 278 3.16 -17.78 -30.07
N TYR A 279 4.47 -17.85 -30.33
CA TYR A 279 5.14 -19.12 -30.73
C TYR A 279 5.24 -20.14 -29.60
N ARG A 280 5.07 -19.73 -28.33
CA ARG A 280 5.06 -20.66 -27.17
C ARG A 280 3.78 -21.53 -27.08
N LEU A 281 2.78 -21.25 -27.89
CA LEU A 281 1.54 -22.05 -27.99
C LEU A 281 1.67 -23.25 -28.92
N ASN A 282 2.69 -23.29 -29.79
CA ASN A 282 2.98 -24.36 -30.71
C ASN A 282 4.14 -25.20 -30.23
#